data_277ec6291506eb9a1c066e88ec3e9adc
#
_entry.id   277ec6291506eb9a1c066e88ec3e9adc
#
_cell.length_a   1.000
_cell.length_b   1.000
_cell.length_c   1.000
_cell.angle_alpha   90.00
_cell.angle_beta   90.00
_cell.angle_gamma   90.00
#
_symmetry.space_group_name_H-M   'P 1'
#
loop_
_entity.id
_entity.type
_entity.pdbx_description
1 polymer ?
#
loop_
_entity_poly.entity_id
_entity_poly.type
_entity_poly.pdbx_seq_one_letter_code
_entity_poly.pdbx_strand_id
1 'polypeptide(L)'
;MARATRVDFPGAWYHVLNRGTERRAIFRSTRCCEKFIELLSSLPERFGIRLHGYALMGNHYHLQLESREANLGKALHWLNVSYSVWFNRKYSRVGPLFQGRFKAILHEPTERSEERRVGKECA
;
A
#
# COMPACT_ATOMS: atom_id res chain seq x y z
N MET A 1 5.77 0.28 -23.66
CA MET A 1 6.97 0.70 -22.92
C MET A 1 7.34 -0.33 -21.85
N ALA A 2 8.58 -0.64 -21.80
CA ALA A 2 9.08 -1.55 -20.78
C ALA A 2 9.21 -0.81 -19.46
N ARG A 3 8.73 -1.42 -18.42
CA ARG A 3 8.88 -0.91 -17.07
C ARG A 3 10.08 -1.59 -16.45
N ALA A 4 10.79 -0.88 -15.57
CA ALA A 4 11.88 -1.48 -14.84
C ALA A 4 11.40 -2.74 -14.13
N THR A 5 12.16 -3.81 -14.21
CA THR A 5 11.81 -5.05 -13.56
C THR A 5 11.96 -4.90 -12.05
N ARG A 6 10.90 -5.17 -11.33
CA ARG A 6 10.95 -5.17 -9.88
C ARG A 6 11.58 -6.47 -9.42
N VAL A 7 12.57 -6.35 -8.54
CA VAL A 7 13.18 -7.52 -7.92
C VAL A 7 12.19 -8.01 -6.84
N ASP A 8 11.73 -9.23 -6.98
CA ASP A 8 10.83 -9.84 -6.01
C ASP A 8 11.25 -11.28 -5.79
N PHE A 9 11.38 -11.66 -4.53
CA PHE A 9 11.77 -13.02 -4.16
C PHE A 9 11.17 -13.32 -2.78
N PRO A 10 11.02 -14.61 -2.44
CA PRO A 10 10.46 -14.97 -1.14
C PRO A 10 11.26 -14.38 0.01
N GLY A 11 10.59 -13.68 0.89
CA GLY A 11 11.22 -13.04 2.03
C GLY A 11 11.74 -11.63 1.77
N ALA A 12 11.50 -11.08 0.59
CA ALA A 12 11.94 -9.72 0.26
C ALA A 12 11.16 -8.69 1.09
N TRP A 13 11.88 -7.69 1.58
CA TRP A 13 11.30 -6.58 2.32
C TRP A 13 11.23 -5.35 1.43
N TYR A 14 10.12 -4.63 1.49
CA TYR A 14 9.92 -3.45 0.67
C TYR A 14 9.35 -2.30 1.45
N HIS A 15 9.80 -1.11 1.08
CA HIS A 15 9.10 0.12 1.39
C HIS A 15 8.23 0.43 0.17
N VAL A 16 6.92 0.42 0.36
CA VAL A 16 5.97 0.65 -0.73
C VAL A 16 5.28 1.97 -0.50
N LEU A 17 5.09 2.72 -1.57
CA LEU A 17 4.37 3.98 -1.49
C LEU A 17 3.57 4.23 -2.75
N ASN A 18 2.51 5.02 -2.62
CA ASN A 18 1.73 5.49 -3.74
C ASN A 18 1.02 6.78 -3.31
N ARG A 19 0.56 7.54 -4.28
CA ARG A 19 -0.13 8.79 -3.97
C ARG A 19 -1.28 9.04 -4.93
N GLY A 20 -2.16 9.96 -4.54
CA GLY A 20 -3.32 10.31 -5.34
C GLY A 20 -2.95 11.04 -6.61
N THR A 21 -3.76 10.82 -7.64
CA THR A 21 -3.66 11.52 -8.92
C THR A 21 -3.74 13.02 -8.64
N GLU A 22 -2.83 13.78 -9.25
CA GLU A 22 -2.75 15.23 -9.07
C GLU A 22 -2.63 15.62 -7.59
N ARG A 23 -1.99 14.77 -6.80
CA ARG A 23 -1.81 14.96 -5.35
C ARG A 23 -3.13 15.08 -4.61
N ARG A 24 -4.18 14.53 -5.18
CA ARG A 24 -5.51 14.54 -4.58
C ARG A 24 -5.54 13.73 -3.30
N ALA A 25 -6.37 14.15 -2.35
CA ALA A 25 -6.53 13.42 -1.11
C ALA A 25 -7.11 12.03 -1.38
N ILE A 26 -6.47 11.01 -0.82
CA ILE A 26 -6.95 9.63 -0.88
C ILE A 26 -7.53 9.18 0.46
N PHE A 27 -7.23 9.91 1.52
CA PHE A 27 -7.83 9.68 2.85
C PHE A 27 -8.51 10.95 3.27
N ARG A 28 -9.82 11.03 3.05
CA ARG A 28 -10.58 12.25 3.31
C ARG A 28 -11.26 12.26 4.67
N SER A 29 -11.26 11.11 5.33
CA SER A 29 -11.89 10.97 6.63
C SER A 29 -11.31 9.77 7.35
N THR A 30 -11.63 9.64 8.63
CA THR A 30 -11.24 8.48 9.42
C THR A 30 -11.77 7.19 8.80
N ARG A 31 -12.96 7.24 8.21
CA ARG A 31 -13.53 6.05 7.57
C ARG A 31 -12.68 5.57 6.40
N CYS A 32 -12.06 6.49 5.67
CA CYS A 32 -11.14 6.12 4.58
C CYS A 32 -9.95 5.34 5.13
N CYS A 33 -9.37 5.81 6.20
CA CYS A 33 -8.24 5.14 6.84
C CYS A 33 -8.65 3.77 7.36
N GLU A 34 -9.81 3.66 7.98
CA GLU A 34 -10.33 2.39 8.48
C GLU A 34 -10.48 1.38 7.36
N LYS A 35 -11.05 1.82 6.23
CA LYS A 35 -11.24 0.92 5.09
C LYS A 35 -9.91 0.45 4.53
N PHE A 36 -8.96 1.35 4.39
CA PHE A 36 -7.64 0.98 3.88
C PHE A 36 -6.95 -0.02 4.81
N ILE A 37 -7.00 0.22 6.12
CA ILE A 37 -6.42 -0.68 7.12
C ILE A 37 -7.13 -2.04 7.09
N GLU A 38 -8.43 -2.05 6.91
CA GLU A 38 -9.19 -3.29 6.77
C GLU A 38 -8.67 -4.12 5.60
N LEU A 39 -8.44 -3.47 4.45
CA LEU A 39 -7.90 -4.15 3.28
C LEU A 39 -6.47 -4.61 3.52
N LEU A 40 -5.63 -3.78 4.15
CA LEU A 40 -4.27 -4.15 4.52
C LEU A 40 -4.25 -5.40 5.39
N SER A 41 -5.18 -5.47 6.32
CA SER A 41 -5.24 -6.59 7.28
C SER A 41 -5.55 -7.92 6.63
N SER A 42 -6.07 -7.91 5.40
CA SER A 42 -6.36 -9.14 4.69
C SER A 42 -5.19 -9.63 3.83
N LEU A 43 -4.15 -8.82 3.66
CA LEU A 43 -3.01 -9.20 2.84
C LEU A 43 -2.28 -10.46 3.31
N PRO A 44 -2.09 -10.68 4.62
CA PRO A 44 -1.43 -11.90 5.09
C PRO A 44 -2.16 -13.16 4.64
N GLU A 45 -3.48 -13.19 4.77
CA GLU A 45 -4.25 -14.37 4.38
C GLU A 45 -4.34 -14.54 2.87
N ARG A 46 -4.52 -13.44 2.14
CA ARG A 46 -4.72 -13.51 0.70
C ARG A 46 -3.43 -13.75 -0.08
N PHE A 47 -2.35 -13.15 0.36
CA PHE A 47 -1.12 -13.12 -0.43
C PHE A 47 0.14 -13.51 0.34
N GLY A 48 0.01 -13.84 1.61
CA GLY A 48 1.18 -14.15 2.42
C GLY A 48 2.08 -12.95 2.67
N ILE A 49 1.56 -11.75 2.51
CA ILE A 49 2.29 -10.52 2.77
C ILE A 49 2.28 -10.25 4.27
N ARG A 50 3.45 -9.99 4.84
CA ARG A 50 3.53 -9.59 6.24
C ARG A 50 3.69 -8.07 6.32
N LEU A 51 2.80 -7.43 7.05
CA LEU A 51 2.85 -5.99 7.24
C LEU A 51 3.70 -5.68 8.47
N HIS A 52 4.72 -4.86 8.29
CA HIS A 52 5.60 -4.46 9.39
C HIS A 52 5.35 -3.03 9.85
N GLY A 53 4.73 -2.21 9.03
CA GLY A 53 4.40 -0.87 9.42
C GLY A 53 3.69 -0.12 8.31
N TYR A 54 3.06 0.98 8.67
CA TYR A 54 2.39 1.81 7.68
C TYR A 54 2.30 3.25 8.18
N ALA A 55 2.16 4.17 7.23
CA ALA A 55 1.86 5.56 7.50
C ALA A 55 0.87 6.04 6.46
N LEU A 56 -0.26 6.56 6.90
CA LEU A 56 -1.31 7.03 6.01
C LEU A 56 -1.38 8.54 6.10
N MET A 57 -1.02 9.20 5.00
CA MET A 57 -1.03 10.64 4.90
C MET A 57 -2.23 11.06 4.05
N GLY A 58 -2.61 12.32 4.07
CA GLY A 58 -3.80 12.75 3.34
C GLY A 58 -3.84 12.32 1.88
N ASN A 59 -2.72 12.45 1.17
CA ASN A 59 -2.68 12.17 -0.26
C ASN A 59 -1.72 11.06 -0.66
N HIS A 60 -1.17 10.32 0.28
CA HIS A 60 -0.26 9.22 -0.04
C HIS A 60 -0.16 8.27 1.15
N TYR A 61 0.41 7.09 0.89
CA TYR A 61 0.67 6.13 1.95
C TYR A 61 2.06 5.54 1.82
N HIS A 62 2.57 5.05 2.94
CA HIS A 62 3.82 4.32 3.01
C HIS A 62 3.57 3.02 3.75
N LEU A 63 4.11 1.93 3.22
CA LEU A 63 3.97 0.61 3.84
C LEU A 63 5.33 -0.05 3.93
N GLN A 64 5.56 -0.81 5.00
CA GLN A 64 6.72 -1.69 5.11
C GLN A 64 6.18 -3.11 5.07
N LEU A 65 6.54 -3.84 4.04
CA LEU A 65 5.99 -5.15 3.76
C LEU A 65 7.09 -6.18 3.54
N GLU A 66 6.78 -7.41 3.91
CA GLU A 66 7.61 -8.55 3.57
C GLU A 66 6.83 -9.43 2.61
N SER A 67 7.39 -9.66 1.43
CA SER A 67 6.75 -10.47 0.39
C SER A 67 7.22 -11.91 0.54
N ARG A 68 6.45 -12.73 1.22
CA ARG A 68 6.86 -14.09 1.52
C ARG A 68 6.76 -15.05 0.34
N GLU A 69 5.90 -14.74 -0.62
CA GLU A 69 5.65 -15.60 -1.77
C GLU A 69 5.96 -14.93 -3.10
N ALA A 70 6.76 -13.87 -3.07
CA ALA A 70 7.19 -13.15 -4.27
C ALA A 70 6.02 -12.71 -5.14
N ASN A 71 4.95 -12.22 -4.51
CA ASN A 71 3.74 -11.81 -5.22
C ASN A 71 3.32 -10.38 -4.90
N LEU A 72 4.30 -9.53 -4.62
CA LEU A 72 4.04 -8.15 -4.22
C LEU A 72 3.15 -7.40 -5.22
N GLY A 73 3.43 -7.54 -6.51
CA GLY A 73 2.67 -6.85 -7.54
C GLY A 73 1.18 -7.18 -7.50
N LYS A 74 0.85 -8.46 -7.35
CA LYS A 74 -0.54 -8.90 -7.27
C LYS A 74 -1.22 -8.36 -6.03
N ALA A 75 -0.52 -8.40 -4.90
CA ALA A 75 -1.06 -7.95 -3.63
C ALA A 75 -1.37 -6.46 -3.68
N LEU A 76 -0.43 -5.65 -4.15
CA LEU A 76 -0.61 -4.21 -4.19
C LEU A 76 -1.63 -3.79 -5.26
N HIS A 77 -1.69 -4.51 -6.37
CA HIS A 77 -2.73 -4.26 -7.37
C HIS A 77 -4.11 -4.47 -6.73
N TRP A 78 -4.29 -5.59 -6.05
CA TRP A 78 -5.55 -5.88 -5.38
C TRP A 78 -5.90 -4.79 -4.36
N LEU A 79 -4.94 -4.40 -3.54
CA LEU A 79 -5.15 -3.39 -2.51
C LEU A 79 -5.59 -2.05 -3.13
N ASN A 80 -4.83 -1.59 -4.11
CA ASN A 80 -5.10 -0.29 -4.73
C ASN A 80 -6.43 -0.27 -5.49
N VAL A 81 -6.73 -1.33 -6.21
CA VAL A 81 -7.99 -1.42 -6.95
C VAL A 81 -9.17 -1.49 -5.99
N SER A 82 -9.08 -2.35 -4.98
CA SER A 82 -10.16 -2.51 -4.01
C SER A 82 -10.47 -1.20 -3.29
N TYR A 83 -9.43 -0.49 -2.87
CA TYR A 83 -9.61 0.78 -2.20
C TYR A 83 -10.18 1.84 -3.16
N SER A 84 -9.66 1.89 -4.39
CA SER A 84 -10.13 2.86 -5.38
C SER A 84 -11.61 2.69 -5.70
N VAL A 85 -12.05 1.44 -5.86
CA VAL A 85 -13.46 1.15 -6.13
C VAL A 85 -14.33 1.63 -4.97
N TRP A 86 -13.92 1.30 -3.75
CA TRP A 86 -14.65 1.73 -2.56
C TRP A 86 -14.71 3.25 -2.45
N PHE A 87 -13.55 3.91 -2.64
CA PHE A 87 -13.44 5.37 -2.53
C PHE A 87 -14.31 6.06 -3.59
N ASN A 88 -14.22 5.59 -4.83
CA ASN A 88 -14.98 6.20 -5.93
C ASN A 88 -16.49 6.06 -5.73
N ARG A 89 -16.93 4.94 -5.18
CA ARG A 89 -18.35 4.77 -4.84
C ARG A 89 -18.78 5.71 -3.73
N LYS A 90 -17.95 5.80 -2.70
CA LYS A 90 -18.28 6.64 -1.55
C LYS A 90 -18.40 8.12 -1.92
N TYR A 91 -17.55 8.59 -2.81
CA TYR A 91 -17.48 10.00 -3.16
C TYR A 91 -18.02 10.31 -4.56
N SER A 92 -18.73 9.37 -5.16
CA SER A 92 -19.34 9.54 -6.48
C SER A 92 -18.33 10.05 -7.51
N ARG A 93 -17.15 9.44 -7.52
CA ARG A 93 -16.05 9.77 -8.43
C ARG A 93 -15.90 8.72 -9.52
N VAL A 94 -15.32 9.13 -10.64
CA VAL A 94 -14.89 8.20 -11.68
C VAL A 94 -13.41 8.45 -11.96
N GLY A 95 -12.76 7.46 -12.55
CA GLY A 95 -11.36 7.59 -12.96
C GLY A 95 -10.38 7.14 -11.90
N PRO A 96 -9.10 7.17 -12.24
CA PRO A 96 -8.06 6.65 -11.34
C PRO A 96 -7.92 7.49 -10.08
N LEU A 97 -7.81 6.81 -8.96
CA LEU A 97 -7.56 7.46 -7.68
C LEU A 97 -6.06 7.67 -7.47
N PHE A 98 -5.26 6.67 -7.83
CA PHE A 98 -3.81 6.74 -7.64
C PHE A 98 -3.10 7.19 -8.90
N GLN A 99 -1.98 7.89 -8.71
CA GLN A 99 -1.16 8.38 -9.81
C GLN A 99 -0.28 7.25 -10.34
N GLY A 100 -0.83 6.39 -11.16
CA GLY A 100 -0.10 5.28 -11.72
C GLY A 100 0.18 4.18 -10.71
N ARG A 101 1.26 3.47 -10.93
CA ARG A 101 1.61 2.31 -10.11
C ARG A 101 2.30 2.70 -8.82
N PHE A 102 2.17 1.83 -7.84
CA PHE A 102 2.90 2.01 -6.59
C PHE A 102 4.41 1.93 -6.86
N LYS A 103 5.18 2.53 -5.97
CA LYS A 103 6.63 2.43 -5.98
C LYS A 103 7.04 1.48 -4.86
N ALA A 104 8.02 0.63 -5.13
CA ALA A 104 8.51 -0.31 -4.14
C ALA A 104 10.04 -0.26 -4.13
N ILE A 105 10.59 -0.03 -2.96
CA ILE A 105 12.03 0.06 -2.75
C ILE A 105 12.43 -1.14 -1.91
N LEU A 106 13.26 -2.01 -2.48
CA LEU A 106 13.77 -3.17 -1.78
C LEU A 106 14.75 -2.72 -0.71
N HIS A 107 14.60 -3.27 0.49
CA HIS A 107 15.59 -3.03 1.54
C HIS A 107 15.72 -4.26 2.40
N GLU A 108 16.83 -4.34 3.12
CA GLU A 108 17.05 -5.44 4.03
C GLU A 108 16.45 -5.13 5.38
N PRO A 109 15.87 -6.15 6.03
CA PRO A 109 15.35 -5.95 7.37
C PRO A 109 16.49 -5.62 8.32
N THR A 110 16.29 -4.59 9.11
CA THR A 110 17.25 -4.19 10.13
C THR A 110 16.51 -4.08 11.45
N GLU A 111 17.25 -4.07 12.52
CA GLU A 111 16.68 -3.86 13.83
C GLU A 111 15.82 -2.60 13.84
N ARG A 112 16.30 -1.56 13.20
CA ARG A 112 15.57 -0.30 13.09
C ARG A 112 14.27 -0.43 12.32
N SER A 113 14.27 -1.23 11.25
CA SER A 113 13.05 -1.48 10.49
C SER A 113 12.02 -2.21 11.32
N GLU A 114 12.47 -3.17 12.12
CA GLU A 114 11.57 -3.91 13.00
C GLU A 114 10.96 -3.01 14.07
N GLU A 115 11.73 -2.06 14.58
CA GLU A 115 11.23 -1.11 15.55
C GLU A 115 10.17 -0.18 14.98
N ARG A 116 10.17 0.00 13.68
CA ARG A 116 9.24 0.89 13.01
C ARG A 116 7.93 0.25 12.58
N ARG A 117 7.69 -0.98 12.96
CA ARG A 117 6.43 -1.63 12.59
C ARG A 117 5.28 -1.13 13.45
N VAL A 118 5.08 0.15 13.41
CA VAL A 118 4.01 0.82 14.13
C VAL A 118 3.09 1.44 13.12
N GLY A 119 1.82 1.16 13.26
CA GLY A 119 0.82 1.78 12.41
C GLY A 119 0.68 3.26 12.73
N LYS A 120 0.46 4.06 11.70
CA LYS A 120 0.23 5.48 11.86
C LYS A 120 -0.95 5.88 11.02
N GLU A 121 -2.01 6.28 11.67
CA GLU A 121 -3.24 6.65 11.00
C GLU A 121 -3.21 8.08 10.50
N CYS A 122 -4.18 8.40 9.67
CA CYS A 122 -4.39 9.77 9.21
C CYS A 122 -4.58 10.70 10.40
N ALA A 123 -3.92 11.78 10.35
CA ALA A 123 -4.13 12.82 11.33
C ALA A 123 -5.34 13.66 10.94
#